data_8224c3c23f5a8722120ab131ce120d5f
#
_entry.id   8224c3c23f5a8722120ab131ce120d5f
#
_cell.length_a   1.000
_cell.length_b   1.000
_cell.length_c   1.000
_cell.angle_alpha   90.00
_cell.angle_beta   90.00
_cell.angle_gamma   90.00
#
_symmetry.space_group_name_H-M   'P 1'
#
loop_
_entity.id
_entity.type
_entity.pdbx_description
1 polymer ?
#
loop_
_entity_poly.entity_id
_entity_poly.type
_entity_poly.pdbx_seq_one_letter_code
_entity_poly.pdbx_strand_id
1 'polypeptide(L)'
;PEELGEVTADAMAADRAAIMRSDAWRSLVMIALAAGSVLLFALGRIRRGWLIALLGVIVLIDLVPVNLRYLPQSRFVAARRQQIQPTEADRAILRDPEPGFRVLNLTVSPFNDATTSYFHRSVGGYHGAKLARYQDLIERYLTSMDEGVLDMLNTRYLIRFDPTGQPVAELRATANGPAWFVQEVVDADTPQKEIDALGRIDTKTAAVINTREFDIRPLIGGEGEIRLEEY
;
A
#
# COMPACT_ATOMS: atom_id res chain seq x y z
N PRO A 1 -16.46 -32.62 15.19
CA PRO A 1 -15.73 -31.41 14.77
C PRO A 1 -16.62 -30.16 14.69
N GLU A 2 -17.90 -30.30 14.26
CA GLU A 2 -18.87 -29.19 14.18
C GLU A 2 -19.28 -28.67 15.56
N GLU A 3 -19.59 -29.52 16.53
CA GLU A 3 -19.94 -29.13 17.90
C GLU A 3 -18.81 -28.35 18.62
N LEU A 4 -17.56 -28.71 18.38
CA LEU A 4 -16.40 -27.97 18.92
C LEU A 4 -16.28 -26.58 18.30
N GLY A 5 -16.65 -26.43 17.04
CA GLY A 5 -16.67 -25.15 16.33
C GLY A 5 -17.76 -24.20 16.86
N GLU A 6 -18.94 -24.70 17.12
CA GLU A 6 -20.05 -23.91 17.68
C GLU A 6 -19.77 -23.47 19.12
N VAL A 7 -19.28 -24.35 19.98
CA VAL A 7 -18.91 -24.02 21.37
C VAL A 7 -17.82 -22.93 21.41
N THR A 8 -16.84 -22.98 20.53
CA THR A 8 -15.80 -21.94 20.45
C THR A 8 -16.34 -20.62 19.89
N ALA A 9 -17.27 -20.65 18.94
CA ALA A 9 -17.89 -19.45 18.38
C ALA A 9 -18.75 -18.72 19.43
N ASP A 10 -19.56 -19.46 20.18
CA ASP A 10 -20.39 -18.90 21.26
C ASP A 10 -19.53 -18.33 22.42
N ALA A 11 -18.46 -19.00 22.81
CA ALA A 11 -17.52 -18.50 23.79
C ALA A 11 -16.85 -17.20 23.33
N MET A 12 -16.42 -17.13 22.06
CA MET A 12 -15.85 -15.91 21.49
C MET A 12 -16.87 -14.77 21.38
N ALA A 13 -18.13 -15.07 21.08
CA ALA A 13 -19.21 -14.09 21.04
C ALA A 13 -19.50 -13.52 22.44
N ALA A 14 -19.53 -14.38 23.47
CA ALA A 14 -19.70 -13.97 24.86
C ALA A 14 -18.56 -13.10 25.38
N ASP A 15 -17.30 -13.44 25.07
CA ASP A 15 -16.13 -12.65 25.41
C ASP A 15 -16.15 -11.27 24.73
N ARG A 16 -16.49 -11.23 23.46
CA ARG A 16 -16.65 -9.95 22.72
C ARG A 16 -17.74 -9.08 23.33
N ALA A 17 -18.88 -9.67 23.69
CA ALA A 17 -19.99 -8.95 24.33
C ALA A 17 -19.60 -8.43 25.73
N ALA A 18 -18.78 -9.17 26.48
CA ALA A 18 -18.28 -8.74 27.78
C ALA A 18 -17.30 -7.56 27.63
N ILE A 19 -16.37 -7.63 26.69
CA ILE A 19 -15.41 -6.56 26.38
C ILE A 19 -16.17 -5.30 25.94
N MET A 20 -17.12 -5.42 25.01
CA MET A 20 -17.92 -4.29 24.54
C MET A 20 -18.70 -3.61 25.67
N ARG A 21 -19.30 -4.38 26.58
CA ARG A 21 -20.01 -3.83 27.75
C ARG A 21 -19.06 -3.10 28.68
N SER A 22 -17.91 -3.65 28.96
CA SER A 22 -16.88 -3.01 29.79
C SER A 22 -16.41 -1.69 29.17
N ASP A 23 -16.14 -1.68 27.88
CA ASP A 23 -15.72 -0.46 27.16
C ASP A 23 -16.84 0.59 27.08
N ALA A 24 -18.09 0.17 26.92
CA ALA A 24 -19.24 1.07 26.92
C ALA A 24 -19.43 1.75 28.28
N TRP A 25 -19.31 0.99 29.41
CA TRP A 25 -19.36 1.55 30.76
C TRP A 25 -18.20 2.53 31.02
N ARG A 26 -16.99 2.15 30.61
CA ARG A 26 -15.83 3.03 30.73
C ARG A 26 -16.06 4.34 29.97
N SER A 27 -16.51 4.28 28.73
CA SER A 27 -16.79 5.45 27.91
C SER A 27 -17.88 6.32 28.51
N LEU A 28 -18.96 5.71 29.03
CA LEU A 28 -20.03 6.44 29.72
C LEU A 28 -19.50 7.23 30.92
N VAL A 29 -18.66 6.61 31.75
CA VAL A 29 -18.06 7.26 32.92
C VAL A 29 -17.17 8.43 32.48
N MET A 30 -16.33 8.26 31.45
CA MET A 30 -15.45 9.33 30.96
C MET A 30 -16.24 10.50 30.39
N ILE A 31 -17.30 10.21 29.63
CA ILE A 31 -18.21 11.25 29.10
C ILE A 31 -18.91 11.99 30.24
N ALA A 32 -19.40 11.28 31.24
CA ALA A 32 -20.07 11.90 32.38
C ALA A 32 -19.12 12.82 33.19
N LEU A 33 -17.89 12.40 33.41
CA LEU A 33 -16.86 13.22 34.10
C LEU A 33 -16.50 14.47 33.27
N ALA A 34 -16.33 14.32 31.94
CA ALA A 34 -16.05 15.46 31.06
C ALA A 34 -17.23 16.43 31.04
N ALA A 35 -18.45 15.95 30.86
CA ALA A 35 -19.66 16.77 30.89
C ALA A 35 -19.85 17.45 32.24
N GLY A 36 -19.61 16.74 33.34
CA GLY A 36 -19.65 17.32 34.70
C GLY A 36 -18.63 18.44 34.90
N SER A 37 -17.42 18.26 34.37
CA SER A 37 -16.36 19.27 34.42
C SER A 37 -16.76 20.54 33.66
N VAL A 38 -17.34 20.40 32.48
CA VAL A 38 -17.84 21.51 31.66
C VAL A 38 -19.03 22.21 32.36
N LEU A 39 -19.95 21.44 32.95
CA LEU A 39 -21.08 21.97 33.68
C LEU A 39 -20.64 22.80 34.92
N LEU A 40 -19.69 22.28 35.69
CA LEU A 40 -19.12 23.01 36.84
C LEU A 40 -18.49 24.34 36.43
N PHE A 41 -17.85 24.35 35.29
CA PHE A 41 -17.29 25.58 34.70
C PHE A 41 -18.39 26.54 34.25
N ALA A 42 -19.42 26.05 33.55
CA ALA A 42 -20.56 26.86 33.13
C ALA A 42 -21.33 27.46 34.30
N LEU A 43 -21.42 26.76 35.44
CA LEU A 43 -22.00 27.23 36.68
C LEU A 43 -21.08 28.19 37.49
N GLY A 44 -19.90 28.52 36.96
CA GLY A 44 -18.93 29.39 37.62
C GLY A 44 -18.25 28.80 38.88
N ARG A 45 -18.37 27.46 39.07
CA ARG A 45 -17.83 26.80 40.26
C ARG A 45 -16.33 26.51 40.17
N ILE A 46 -15.78 26.39 38.95
CA ILE A 46 -14.35 26.17 38.71
C ILE A 46 -13.79 27.19 37.73
N ARG A 47 -12.50 27.50 37.87
CA ARG A 47 -11.78 28.41 36.96
C ARG A 47 -11.34 27.65 35.68
N ARG A 48 -11.10 28.40 34.60
CA ARG A 48 -10.65 27.85 33.29
C ARG A 48 -9.43 26.90 33.41
N GLY A 49 -8.46 27.24 34.28
CA GLY A 49 -7.28 26.42 34.50
C GLY A 49 -7.62 25.01 35.03
N TRP A 50 -8.57 24.94 35.99
CA TRP A 50 -9.04 23.68 36.54
C TRP A 50 -9.84 22.85 35.53
N LEU A 51 -10.64 23.49 34.69
CA LEU A 51 -11.34 22.80 33.60
C LEU A 51 -10.35 22.12 32.66
N ILE A 52 -9.31 22.85 32.20
CA ILE A 52 -8.29 22.30 31.31
C ILE A 52 -7.54 21.14 31.98
N ALA A 53 -7.17 21.29 33.25
CA ALA A 53 -6.48 20.26 34.00
C ALA A 53 -7.35 19.00 34.16
N LEU A 54 -8.64 19.15 34.52
CA LEU A 54 -9.57 18.02 34.68
C LEU A 54 -9.78 17.28 33.35
N LEU A 55 -10.05 18.00 32.27
CA LEU A 55 -10.19 17.37 30.92
C LEU A 55 -8.91 16.68 30.49
N GLY A 56 -7.74 17.29 30.72
CA GLY A 56 -6.45 16.67 30.44
C GLY A 56 -6.23 15.36 31.22
N VAL A 57 -6.56 15.34 32.51
CA VAL A 57 -6.47 14.13 33.35
C VAL A 57 -7.43 13.05 32.86
N ILE A 58 -8.68 13.39 32.52
CA ILE A 58 -9.66 12.45 31.98
C ILE A 58 -9.14 11.81 30.69
N VAL A 59 -8.61 12.61 29.77
CA VAL A 59 -8.01 12.10 28.51
C VAL A 59 -6.82 11.20 28.78
N LEU A 60 -5.95 11.55 29.71
CA LEU A 60 -4.81 10.70 30.08
C LEU A 60 -5.25 9.37 30.68
N ILE A 61 -6.22 9.38 31.61
CA ILE A 61 -6.76 8.16 32.22
C ILE A 61 -7.42 7.25 31.17
N ASP A 62 -8.02 7.83 30.14
CA ASP A 62 -8.65 7.09 29.06
C ASP A 62 -7.63 6.50 28.07
N LEU A 63 -6.67 7.29 27.62
CA LEU A 63 -5.75 6.91 26.55
C LEU A 63 -4.52 6.13 27.02
N VAL A 64 -3.96 6.42 28.22
CA VAL A 64 -2.72 5.78 28.66
C VAL A 64 -2.86 4.25 28.82
N PRO A 65 -3.92 3.69 29.43
CA PRO A 65 -4.08 2.24 29.51
C PRO A 65 -4.22 1.57 28.13
N VAL A 66 -4.89 2.25 27.19
CA VAL A 66 -5.03 1.75 25.82
C VAL A 66 -3.66 1.74 25.13
N ASN A 67 -2.92 2.84 25.23
CA ASN A 67 -1.58 2.93 24.63
C ASN A 67 -0.62 1.87 25.21
N LEU A 68 -0.62 1.67 26.53
CA LEU A 68 0.23 0.66 27.17
C LEU A 68 -0.14 -0.76 26.79
N ARG A 69 -1.41 -1.04 26.43
CA ARG A 69 -1.84 -2.36 25.92
C ARG A 69 -1.26 -2.64 24.54
N TYR A 70 -1.26 -1.65 23.64
CA TYR A 70 -0.78 -1.83 22.26
C TYR A 70 0.71 -1.59 22.10
N LEU A 71 1.26 -0.66 22.92
CA LEU A 71 2.67 -0.28 22.91
C LEU A 71 3.28 -0.42 24.32
N PRO A 72 3.36 -1.65 24.85
CA PRO A 72 4.04 -1.87 26.13
C PRO A 72 5.52 -1.51 25.99
N GLN A 73 6.10 -1.02 27.09
CA GLN A 73 7.49 -0.54 27.09
C GLN A 73 8.50 -1.61 26.64
N SER A 74 8.17 -2.88 26.79
CA SER A 74 8.97 -4.01 26.28
C SER A 74 9.08 -4.10 24.77
N ARG A 75 8.17 -3.43 24.03
CA ARG A 75 8.23 -3.35 22.56
C ARG A 75 9.13 -2.22 22.04
N PHE A 76 9.50 -1.28 22.92
CA PHE A 76 10.47 -0.27 22.56
C PHE A 76 11.87 -0.86 22.65
N VAL A 77 12.42 -1.22 21.51
CA VAL A 77 13.82 -1.63 21.37
C VAL A 77 14.65 -0.41 21.02
N ALA A 78 15.91 -0.37 21.48
CA ALA A 78 16.85 0.65 21.01
C ALA A 78 16.78 0.68 19.48
N ALA A 79 16.79 1.89 18.89
CA ALA A 79 16.77 2.08 17.44
C ALA A 79 17.98 1.40 16.80
N ARG A 80 17.97 0.07 16.77
CA ARG A 80 18.74 -0.67 15.80
C ARG A 80 18.11 -0.28 14.48
N ARG A 81 18.88 0.46 13.67
CA ARG A 81 18.62 0.49 12.24
C ARG A 81 18.58 -0.98 11.85
N GLN A 82 17.39 -1.50 11.65
CA GLN A 82 17.19 -2.80 11.02
C GLN A 82 17.73 -2.58 9.61
N GLN A 83 19.03 -2.82 9.45
CA GLN A 83 19.67 -2.71 8.15
C GLN A 83 19.11 -3.90 7.36
N ILE A 84 18.08 -3.62 6.59
CA ILE A 84 17.62 -4.57 5.57
C ILE A 84 18.84 -4.72 4.66
N GLN A 85 19.37 -5.95 4.63
CA GLN A 85 20.54 -6.26 3.81
C GLN A 85 20.06 -6.71 2.43
N PRO A 86 20.67 -6.22 1.36
CA PRO A 86 20.36 -6.67 0.02
C PRO A 86 20.71 -8.17 -0.13
N THR A 87 19.79 -8.90 -0.74
CA THR A 87 20.02 -10.30 -1.14
C THR A 87 21.03 -10.38 -2.30
N GLU A 88 21.45 -11.58 -2.69
CA GLU A 88 22.29 -11.75 -3.89
C GLU A 88 21.53 -11.31 -5.15
N ALA A 89 20.23 -11.55 -5.21
CA ALA A 89 19.39 -11.06 -6.30
C ALA A 89 19.38 -9.52 -6.37
N ASP A 90 19.21 -8.84 -5.22
CA ASP A 90 19.26 -7.39 -5.15
C ASP A 90 20.62 -6.85 -5.61
N ARG A 91 21.72 -7.48 -5.16
CA ARG A 91 23.07 -7.07 -5.56
C ARG A 91 23.31 -7.26 -7.06
N ALA A 92 22.76 -8.30 -7.65
CA ALA A 92 22.84 -8.52 -9.10
C ALA A 92 22.13 -7.41 -9.87
N ILE A 93 20.91 -7.06 -9.45
CA ILE A 93 20.10 -6.01 -10.08
C ILE A 93 20.75 -4.63 -9.92
N LEU A 94 21.31 -4.32 -8.73
CA LEU A 94 22.00 -3.04 -8.47
C LEU A 94 23.25 -2.80 -9.31
N ARG A 95 23.75 -3.81 -10.01
CA ARG A 95 24.88 -3.68 -10.96
C ARG A 95 24.43 -3.28 -12.36
N ASP A 96 23.13 -3.37 -12.67
CA ASP A 96 22.59 -2.93 -13.96
C ASP A 96 22.61 -1.40 -14.02
N PRO A 97 23.34 -0.79 -14.96
CA PRO A 97 23.42 0.66 -15.08
C PRO A 97 22.18 1.28 -15.78
N GLU A 98 21.30 0.45 -16.34
CA GLU A 98 20.11 0.92 -17.04
C GLU A 98 19.19 1.69 -16.10
N PRO A 99 18.79 2.93 -16.42
CA PRO A 99 17.93 3.70 -15.55
C PRO A 99 16.45 3.37 -15.76
N GLY A 100 15.64 3.63 -14.73
CA GLY A 100 14.20 3.75 -14.87
C GLY A 100 13.41 2.45 -14.94
N PHE A 101 14.02 1.30 -14.76
CA PHE A 101 13.30 0.03 -14.70
C PHE A 101 12.66 -0.25 -13.34
N ARG A 102 11.72 -1.18 -13.33
CA ARG A 102 11.08 -1.69 -12.11
C ARG A 102 11.39 -3.16 -11.88
N VAL A 103 11.22 -3.55 -10.62
CA VAL A 103 11.43 -4.92 -10.15
C VAL A 103 10.14 -5.44 -9.54
N LEU A 104 9.75 -6.66 -9.90
CA LEU A 104 8.68 -7.40 -9.25
C LEU A 104 9.27 -8.54 -8.43
N ASN A 105 9.10 -8.48 -7.11
CA ASN A 105 9.62 -9.49 -6.21
C ASN A 105 8.51 -10.48 -5.84
N LEU A 106 8.67 -11.73 -6.26
CA LEU A 106 7.75 -12.83 -6.02
C LEU A 106 8.16 -13.70 -4.82
N THR A 107 9.28 -13.39 -4.17
CA THR A 107 9.71 -14.09 -2.94
C THR A 107 9.03 -13.55 -1.68
N VAL A 108 8.35 -12.42 -1.80
CA VAL A 108 7.52 -11.79 -0.78
C VAL A 108 6.10 -11.61 -1.32
N SER A 109 5.17 -11.12 -0.50
CA SER A 109 3.84 -10.74 -1.00
C SER A 109 3.95 -9.42 -1.77
N PRO A 110 3.89 -9.40 -3.12
CA PRO A 110 4.29 -8.22 -3.91
C PRO A 110 3.55 -6.95 -3.55
N PHE A 111 2.27 -7.05 -3.16
CA PHE A 111 1.40 -5.90 -2.90
C PHE A 111 1.12 -5.63 -1.41
N ASN A 112 1.72 -6.47 -0.50
CA ASN A 112 1.58 -6.33 0.96
C ASN A 112 2.93 -6.21 1.67
N ASP A 113 4.04 -6.14 0.93
CA ASP A 113 5.39 -6.00 1.45
C ASP A 113 6.08 -4.80 0.81
N ALA A 114 6.90 -4.09 1.57
CA ALA A 114 7.62 -2.89 1.11
C ALA A 114 9.14 -3.09 1.06
N THR A 115 9.66 -4.28 1.37
CA THR A 115 11.11 -4.52 1.48
C THR A 115 11.83 -4.33 0.17
N THR A 116 11.23 -4.71 -0.96
CA THR A 116 11.79 -4.50 -2.30
C THR A 116 12.08 -3.02 -2.59
N SER A 117 11.25 -2.12 -2.06
CA SER A 117 11.39 -0.67 -2.28
C SER A 117 12.59 -0.04 -1.56
N TYR A 118 13.29 -0.78 -0.69
CA TYR A 118 14.54 -0.29 -0.09
C TYR A 118 15.69 -0.24 -1.11
N PHE A 119 15.65 -1.09 -2.12
CA PHE A 119 16.75 -1.23 -3.08
C PHE A 119 16.34 -0.92 -4.51
N HIS A 120 15.07 -1.11 -4.84
CA HIS A 120 14.58 -1.05 -6.21
C HIS A 120 13.27 -0.28 -6.31
N ARG A 121 12.95 0.21 -7.50
CA ARG A 121 11.62 0.67 -7.83
C ARG A 121 10.72 -0.53 -8.01
N SER A 122 9.86 -0.76 -7.06
CA SER A 122 8.97 -1.92 -7.06
C SER A 122 7.72 -1.68 -7.91
N VAL A 123 7.30 -2.72 -8.65
CA VAL A 123 5.95 -2.78 -9.24
C VAL A 123 4.91 -2.95 -8.13
N GLY A 124 5.28 -3.62 -7.04
CA GLY A 124 4.45 -3.83 -5.88
C GLY A 124 4.62 -2.77 -4.81
N GLY A 125 4.39 -3.18 -3.58
CA GLY A 125 4.54 -2.37 -2.37
C GLY A 125 3.26 -2.27 -1.56
N TYR A 126 3.43 -2.07 -0.26
CA TYR A 126 2.32 -1.79 0.65
C TYR A 126 2.14 -0.29 0.80
N HIS A 127 0.97 0.23 0.42
CA HIS A 127 0.66 1.64 0.53
C HIS A 127 -0.83 1.85 0.88
N GLY A 128 -1.09 2.56 1.98
CA GLY A 128 -2.45 2.82 2.47
C GLY A 128 -3.28 3.77 1.58
N ALA A 129 -2.62 4.61 0.77
CA ALA A 129 -3.25 5.55 -0.16
C ALA A 129 -2.95 5.17 -1.62
N LYS A 130 -3.13 3.90 -1.97
CA LYS A 130 -2.94 3.40 -3.33
C LYS A 130 -3.97 4.02 -4.27
N LEU A 131 -3.54 4.43 -5.46
CA LEU A 131 -4.45 4.93 -6.49
C LEU A 131 -5.42 3.83 -6.93
N ALA A 132 -6.72 4.14 -7.04
CA ALA A 132 -7.74 3.18 -7.47
C ALA A 132 -7.40 2.57 -8.84
N ARG A 133 -6.99 3.37 -9.83
CA ARG A 133 -6.56 2.88 -11.15
C ARG A 133 -5.42 1.86 -11.06
N TYR A 134 -4.49 2.05 -10.12
CA TYR A 134 -3.40 1.08 -9.94
C TYR A 134 -3.88 -0.20 -9.24
N GLN A 135 -4.84 -0.09 -8.34
CA GLN A 135 -5.48 -1.25 -7.72
C GLN A 135 -6.23 -2.09 -8.76
N ASP A 136 -6.97 -1.45 -9.66
CA ASP A 136 -7.65 -2.14 -10.77
C ASP A 136 -6.65 -2.87 -11.68
N LEU A 137 -5.49 -2.26 -11.94
CA LEU A 137 -4.40 -2.88 -12.71
C LEU A 137 -3.82 -4.10 -12.00
N ILE A 138 -3.65 -4.03 -10.69
CA ILE A 138 -3.18 -5.16 -9.87
C ILE A 138 -4.18 -6.33 -9.97
N GLU A 139 -5.45 -6.05 -9.72
CA GLU A 139 -6.49 -7.08 -9.66
C GLU A 139 -6.70 -7.76 -11.01
N ARG A 140 -6.64 -7.01 -12.09
CA ARG A 140 -6.93 -7.51 -13.43
C ARG A 140 -5.76 -8.20 -14.13
N TYR A 141 -4.56 -7.66 -13.97
CA TYR A 141 -3.42 -8.04 -14.78
C TYR A 141 -2.20 -8.49 -13.99
N LEU A 142 -1.83 -7.75 -12.94
CA LEU A 142 -0.59 -8.05 -12.23
C LEU A 142 -0.69 -9.30 -11.36
N THR A 143 -1.88 -9.61 -10.83
CA THR A 143 -2.12 -10.85 -10.08
C THR A 143 -2.00 -12.09 -10.99
N SER A 144 -2.38 -11.97 -12.26
CA SER A 144 -2.24 -13.03 -13.28
C SER A 144 -0.90 -13.00 -14.00
N MET A 145 0.01 -12.10 -13.65
CA MET A 145 1.32 -11.95 -14.27
C MET A 145 1.23 -11.66 -15.78
N ASP A 146 0.31 -10.77 -16.17
CA ASP A 146 0.16 -10.38 -17.57
C ASP A 146 1.44 -9.77 -18.12
N GLU A 147 2.03 -10.40 -19.12
CA GLU A 147 3.33 -10.04 -19.67
C GLU A 147 3.32 -8.65 -20.33
N GLY A 148 2.25 -8.33 -21.07
CA GLY A 148 2.13 -7.03 -21.76
C GLY A 148 2.05 -5.87 -20.78
N VAL A 149 1.34 -6.04 -19.67
CA VAL A 149 1.25 -5.02 -18.60
C VAL A 149 2.56 -4.91 -17.81
N LEU A 150 3.24 -6.03 -17.55
CA LEU A 150 4.57 -6.00 -16.94
C LEU A 150 5.59 -5.28 -17.83
N ASP A 151 5.53 -5.50 -19.15
CA ASP A 151 6.40 -4.82 -20.13
C ASP A 151 6.10 -3.32 -20.19
N MET A 152 4.83 -2.93 -20.20
CA MET A 152 4.37 -1.54 -20.13
C MET A 152 4.86 -0.83 -18.86
N LEU A 153 4.86 -1.53 -17.72
CA LEU A 153 5.38 -1.00 -16.46
C LEU A 153 6.91 -0.97 -16.39
N ASN A 154 7.60 -1.33 -17.48
CA ASN A 154 9.05 -1.45 -17.52
C ASN A 154 9.59 -2.38 -16.42
N THR A 155 8.93 -3.53 -16.23
CA THR A 155 9.36 -4.54 -15.26
C THR A 155 10.51 -5.34 -15.86
N ARG A 156 11.74 -4.91 -15.60
CA ARG A 156 12.95 -5.49 -16.17
C ARG A 156 13.44 -6.71 -15.41
N TYR A 157 13.15 -6.81 -14.12
CA TYR A 157 13.56 -7.94 -13.29
C TYR A 157 12.41 -8.55 -12.51
N LEU A 158 12.42 -9.88 -12.44
CA LEU A 158 11.67 -10.65 -11.46
C LEU A 158 12.64 -11.21 -10.42
N ILE A 159 12.29 -11.12 -9.14
CA ILE A 159 13.00 -11.87 -8.10
C ILE A 159 12.13 -13.05 -7.71
N ARG A 160 12.65 -14.27 -7.85
CA ARG A 160 11.95 -15.49 -7.47
C ARG A 160 12.90 -16.49 -6.81
N PHE A 161 12.35 -17.49 -6.15
CA PHE A 161 13.16 -18.57 -5.61
C PHE A 161 13.64 -19.50 -6.72
N ASP A 162 14.91 -19.88 -6.66
CA ASP A 162 15.44 -20.97 -7.44
C ASP A 162 15.02 -22.33 -6.83
N PRO A 163 15.34 -23.47 -7.47
CA PRO A 163 15.04 -24.79 -6.93
C PRO A 163 15.70 -25.10 -5.58
N THR A 164 16.71 -24.33 -5.18
CA THR A 164 17.39 -24.45 -3.87
C THR A 164 16.78 -23.57 -2.79
N GLY A 165 15.76 -22.77 -3.14
CA GLY A 165 15.10 -21.83 -2.24
C GLY A 165 15.84 -20.51 -2.06
N GLN A 166 16.81 -20.17 -2.91
CA GLN A 166 17.52 -18.90 -2.86
C GLN A 166 16.87 -17.87 -3.79
N PRO A 167 16.77 -16.59 -3.36
CA PRO A 167 16.29 -15.51 -4.22
C PRO A 167 17.25 -15.27 -5.38
N VAL A 168 16.75 -15.35 -6.61
CA VAL A 168 17.50 -15.06 -7.85
C VAL A 168 16.81 -14.01 -8.67
N ALA A 169 17.61 -13.19 -9.36
CA ALA A 169 17.11 -12.16 -10.28
C ALA A 169 17.02 -12.74 -11.69
N GLU A 170 15.86 -12.67 -12.29
CA GLU A 170 15.60 -13.05 -13.68
C GLU A 170 15.37 -11.81 -14.53
N LEU A 171 16.17 -11.64 -15.57
CA LEU A 171 16.07 -10.53 -16.50
C LEU A 171 14.92 -10.78 -17.50
N ARG A 172 14.04 -9.80 -17.66
CA ARG A 172 13.02 -9.74 -18.71
C ARG A 172 13.50 -8.81 -19.82
N ALA A 173 13.83 -9.39 -20.96
CA ALA A 173 14.29 -8.63 -22.12
C ALA A 173 13.16 -7.91 -22.89
N THR A 174 11.90 -8.21 -22.55
CA THR A 174 10.70 -7.68 -23.24
C THR A 174 10.24 -6.33 -22.71
N ALA A 175 10.73 -5.91 -21.54
CA ALA A 175 10.33 -4.63 -20.92
C ALA A 175 10.47 -3.47 -21.91
N ASN A 176 9.42 -2.63 -22.02
CA ASN A 176 9.33 -1.57 -23.05
C ASN A 176 10.33 -0.42 -22.86
N GLY A 177 10.94 -0.32 -21.67
CA GLY A 177 11.81 0.79 -21.32
C GLY A 177 11.09 1.92 -20.58
N PRO A 178 11.81 2.98 -20.18
CA PRO A 178 11.24 4.10 -19.41
C PRO A 178 10.29 4.99 -20.24
N ALA A 179 10.46 5.02 -21.55
CA ALA A 179 9.59 5.72 -22.49
C ALA A 179 9.81 5.15 -23.90
N TRP A 180 8.76 5.12 -24.72
CA TRP A 180 8.82 4.63 -26.10
C TRP A 180 7.74 5.28 -26.96
N PHE A 181 7.92 5.26 -28.27
CA PHE A 181 6.92 5.69 -29.23
C PHE A 181 5.96 4.56 -29.55
N VAL A 182 4.66 4.88 -29.63
CA VAL A 182 3.63 3.96 -30.09
C VAL A 182 3.19 4.32 -31.52
N GLN A 183 2.72 3.34 -32.26
CA GLN A 183 2.25 3.51 -33.64
C GLN A 183 0.75 3.68 -33.72
N GLU A 184 0.03 3.19 -32.72
CA GLU A 184 -1.42 3.19 -32.65
C GLU A 184 -1.90 3.76 -31.31
N VAL A 185 -3.00 4.53 -31.36
CA VAL A 185 -3.72 5.00 -30.18
C VAL A 185 -5.14 4.50 -30.25
N VAL A 186 -5.51 3.68 -29.26
CA VAL A 186 -6.88 3.15 -29.07
C VAL A 186 -7.65 4.10 -28.19
N ASP A 187 -8.79 4.59 -28.70
CA ASP A 187 -9.68 5.44 -27.93
C ASP A 187 -10.52 4.62 -26.94
N ALA A 188 -10.59 5.09 -25.70
CA ALA A 188 -11.45 4.56 -24.67
C ALA A 188 -12.20 5.71 -23.99
N ASP A 189 -13.51 5.75 -24.11
CA ASP A 189 -14.35 6.84 -23.61
C ASP A 189 -14.73 6.69 -22.11
N THR A 190 -14.30 5.60 -21.47
CA THR A 190 -14.53 5.34 -20.04
C THR A 190 -13.32 4.60 -19.41
N PRO A 191 -13.06 4.78 -18.11
CA PRO A 191 -12.00 4.06 -17.40
C PRO A 191 -12.13 2.54 -17.51
N GLN A 192 -13.36 2.03 -17.57
CA GLN A 192 -13.60 0.59 -17.73
C GLN A 192 -13.14 0.08 -19.09
N LYS A 193 -13.44 0.81 -20.17
CA LYS A 193 -12.97 0.45 -21.51
C LYS A 193 -11.46 0.61 -21.65
N GLU A 194 -10.88 1.61 -20.99
CA GLU A 194 -9.44 1.83 -20.94
C GLU A 194 -8.72 0.62 -20.35
N ILE A 195 -9.13 0.14 -19.18
CA ILE A 195 -8.52 -1.03 -18.58
C ILE A 195 -8.81 -2.32 -19.34
N ASP A 196 -10.01 -2.48 -19.93
CA ASP A 196 -10.38 -3.65 -20.73
C ASP A 196 -9.57 -3.75 -22.03
N ALA A 197 -9.17 -2.62 -22.59
CA ALA A 197 -8.39 -2.56 -23.82
C ALA A 197 -6.92 -2.96 -23.60
N LEU A 198 -6.35 -2.68 -22.42
CA LEU A 198 -4.95 -3.03 -22.11
C LEU A 198 -4.62 -4.51 -22.32
N GLY A 199 -5.52 -5.41 -22.00
CA GLY A 199 -5.31 -6.85 -22.20
C GLY A 199 -5.48 -7.32 -23.64
N ARG A 200 -5.75 -6.42 -24.60
CA ARG A 200 -6.02 -6.76 -26.00
C ARG A 200 -5.04 -6.12 -26.98
N ILE A 201 -4.23 -5.19 -26.51
CA ILE A 201 -3.25 -4.48 -27.34
C ILE A 201 -1.84 -5.00 -27.08
N ASP A 202 -0.98 -4.83 -28.05
CA ASP A 202 0.46 -4.89 -27.81
C ASP A 202 0.94 -3.54 -27.25
N THR A 203 1.25 -3.52 -25.97
CA THR A 203 1.64 -2.30 -25.24
C THR A 203 2.94 -1.69 -25.74
N LYS A 204 3.71 -2.38 -26.57
CA LYS A 204 4.93 -1.89 -27.21
C LYS A 204 4.63 -1.01 -28.39
N THR A 205 3.54 -1.28 -29.11
CA THR A 205 3.18 -0.61 -30.36
C THR A 205 1.93 0.24 -30.27
N ALA A 206 1.09 0.02 -29.24
CA ALA A 206 -0.17 0.70 -29.06
C ALA A 206 -0.33 1.27 -27.63
N ALA A 207 -1.05 2.39 -27.52
CA ALA A 207 -1.48 2.99 -26.27
C ALA A 207 -3.00 3.12 -26.22
N VAL A 208 -3.58 3.01 -25.03
CA VAL A 208 -5.00 3.30 -24.78
C VAL A 208 -5.11 4.65 -24.11
N ILE A 209 -6.00 5.50 -24.59
CA ILE A 209 -6.20 6.85 -24.05
C ILE A 209 -7.71 7.13 -23.90
N ASN A 210 -8.07 7.70 -22.77
CA ASN A 210 -9.41 8.24 -22.56
C ASN A 210 -9.51 9.63 -23.18
N THR A 211 -10.07 9.73 -24.38
CA THR A 211 -10.20 10.98 -25.14
C THR A 211 -11.16 11.99 -24.53
N ARG A 212 -11.98 11.60 -23.55
CA ARG A 212 -12.80 12.56 -22.79
C ARG A 212 -12.00 13.31 -21.72
N GLU A 213 -10.92 12.71 -21.24
CA GLU A 213 -10.05 13.30 -20.22
C GLU A 213 -8.82 13.97 -20.81
N PHE A 214 -8.32 13.45 -21.95
CA PHE A 214 -7.08 13.90 -22.58
C PHE A 214 -7.31 14.28 -24.04
N ASP A 215 -6.92 15.50 -24.40
CA ASP A 215 -6.91 15.95 -25.80
C ASP A 215 -5.71 15.35 -26.53
N ILE A 216 -5.98 14.47 -27.48
CA ILE A 216 -4.94 13.87 -28.32
C ILE A 216 -4.79 14.73 -29.56
N ARG A 217 -3.69 15.41 -29.68
CA ARG A 217 -3.27 15.95 -30.97
C ARG A 217 -2.60 14.84 -31.76
N PRO A 218 -3.10 14.48 -32.94
CA PRO A 218 -2.45 13.49 -33.77
C PRO A 218 -1.03 13.96 -34.07
N LEU A 219 -0.05 13.28 -33.50
CA LEU A 219 1.35 13.45 -33.86
C LEU A 219 1.51 12.78 -35.22
N ILE A 220 1.68 13.58 -36.25
CA ILE A 220 1.99 13.12 -37.60
C ILE A 220 3.34 12.43 -37.50
N GLY A 221 3.40 11.15 -37.91
CA GLY A 221 4.54 10.27 -37.76
C GLY A 221 5.86 10.93 -38.22
N GLY A 222 6.86 10.76 -37.39
CA GLY A 222 8.24 11.15 -37.61
C GLY A 222 9.16 10.19 -36.90
N GLU A 223 10.39 10.07 -37.36
CA GLU A 223 11.45 9.42 -36.62
C GLU A 223 11.83 10.29 -35.43
N GLY A 224 11.87 9.72 -34.24
CA GLY A 224 12.24 10.42 -33.01
C GLY A 224 13.14 9.55 -32.15
N GLU A 225 14.01 10.18 -31.39
CA GLU A 225 14.83 9.53 -30.35
C GLU A 225 14.33 9.98 -28.98
N ILE A 226 14.14 9.05 -28.08
CA ILE A 226 13.84 9.33 -26.68
C ILE A 226 15.11 9.09 -25.88
N ARG A 227 15.57 10.12 -25.17
CA ARG A 227 16.71 10.02 -24.25
C ARG A 227 16.26 10.40 -22.85
N LEU A 228 16.52 9.54 -21.88
CA LEU A 228 16.31 9.83 -20.48
C LEU A 228 17.51 10.64 -19.96
N GLU A 229 17.31 11.93 -19.65
CA GLU A 229 18.38 12.83 -19.19
C GLU A 229 18.53 12.83 -17.67
N GLU A 230 17.39 12.82 -16.93
CA GLU A 230 17.37 12.77 -15.47
C GLU A 230 16.27 11.80 -14.99
N TYR A 231 16.51 11.19 -13.82
CA TYR A 231 15.56 10.23 -13.27
C TYR A 231 15.52 10.24 -11.72
#